data_63773be7451431705080ec62528f846a
#
_entry.id   63773be7451431705080ec62528f846a
#
_cell.length_a   1.000
_cell.length_b   1.000
_cell.length_c   1.000
_cell.angle_alpha   90.00
_cell.angle_beta   90.00
_cell.angle_gamma   90.00
#
_symmetry.space_group_name_H-M   'P 1'
#
loop_
_entity.id
_entity.type
_entity.pdbx_description
1 polymer ?
#
loop_
_entity_poly.entity_id
_entity_poly.type
_entity_poly.pdbx_seq_one_letter_code
_entity_poly.pdbx_strand_id
1 'polypeptide(L)'
;MDLINQFIENYKKKINFYETAGRMAARQLESALQAAGIRAIVTSRAKAPGRLKSKVLIRNSRRSVPYKNMREIYEDIADLCGVRVSLYFPGDRDKADSLINDLFLLLETKQFPEQSKAPSYNKRFSGYWANHYRAHMREESLDRSQKKYTTARIEIQVASVLMHAWSEVEHDLIYKPLQGALSDEELS
;
A
#
# COMPACT_ATOMS: atom_id res chain seq x y z
N MET A 1 -16.39 2.59 -25.03
CA MET A 1 -15.18 2.72 -24.19
C MET A 1 -15.14 1.52 -23.26
N ASP A 2 -14.03 0.79 -23.20
CA ASP A 2 -13.90 -0.39 -22.35
C ASP A 2 -14.03 0.01 -20.87
N LEU A 3 -14.62 -0.86 -20.05
CA LEU A 3 -14.88 -0.67 -18.62
C LEU A 3 -13.62 -0.24 -17.84
N ILE A 4 -12.47 -0.86 -18.14
CA ILE A 4 -11.22 -0.54 -17.48
C ILE A 4 -10.75 0.88 -17.82
N ASN A 5 -10.87 1.29 -19.09
CA ASN A 5 -10.53 2.65 -19.49
C ASN A 5 -11.47 3.68 -18.84
N GLN A 6 -12.77 3.39 -18.72
CA GLN A 6 -13.73 4.25 -18.00
C GLN A 6 -13.34 4.37 -16.52
N PHE A 7 -12.97 3.27 -15.87
CA PHE A 7 -12.49 3.28 -14.49
C PHE A 7 -11.25 4.16 -14.31
N ILE A 8 -10.26 4.04 -15.21
CA ILE A 8 -9.03 4.85 -15.16
C ILE A 8 -9.32 6.34 -15.35
N GLU A 9 -10.20 6.71 -16.29
CA GLU A 9 -10.58 8.12 -16.48
C GLU A 9 -11.33 8.68 -15.26
N ASN A 10 -12.20 7.90 -14.63
CA ASN A 10 -12.87 8.29 -13.38
C ASN A 10 -11.87 8.44 -12.24
N TYR A 11 -10.88 7.55 -12.14
CA TYR A 11 -9.82 7.65 -11.15
C TYR A 11 -8.97 8.91 -11.35
N LYS A 12 -8.56 9.24 -12.58
CA LYS A 12 -7.81 10.46 -12.91
C LYS A 12 -8.54 11.72 -12.42
N LYS A 13 -9.85 11.79 -12.62
CA LYS A 13 -10.68 12.92 -12.13
C LYS A 13 -10.69 13.03 -10.60
N LYS A 14 -10.45 11.93 -9.90
CA LYS A 14 -10.47 11.83 -8.43
C LYS A 14 -9.08 11.72 -7.80
N ILE A 15 -8.00 11.84 -8.56
CA ILE A 15 -6.65 11.61 -8.05
C ILE A 15 -6.31 12.54 -6.88
N ASN A 16 -6.68 13.81 -6.96
CA ASN A 16 -6.50 14.80 -5.88
C ASN A 16 -7.25 14.43 -4.60
N PHE A 17 -8.39 13.75 -4.71
CA PHE A 17 -9.11 13.23 -3.55
C PHE A 17 -8.28 12.16 -2.83
N TYR A 18 -7.71 11.20 -3.57
CA TYR A 18 -6.87 10.14 -3.01
C TYR A 18 -5.55 10.68 -2.47
N GLU A 19 -4.93 11.64 -3.16
CA GLU A 19 -3.71 12.30 -2.67
C GLU A 19 -3.96 13.04 -1.35
N THR A 20 -5.08 13.76 -1.26
CA THR A 20 -5.42 14.49 -0.03
C THR A 20 -5.72 13.53 1.11
N ALA A 21 -6.53 12.48 0.87
CA ALA A 21 -6.81 11.45 1.88
C ALA A 21 -5.51 10.80 2.38
N GLY A 22 -4.59 10.46 1.48
CA GLY A 22 -3.29 9.89 1.84
C GLY A 22 -2.44 10.81 2.69
N ARG A 23 -2.36 12.10 2.34
CA ARG A 23 -1.62 13.10 3.13
C ARG A 23 -2.21 13.30 4.51
N MET A 24 -3.54 13.29 4.64
CA MET A 24 -4.21 13.42 5.93
C MET A 24 -3.90 12.21 6.83
N ALA A 25 -4.05 11.00 6.31
CA ALA A 25 -3.72 9.79 7.04
C ALA A 25 -2.24 9.72 7.42
N ALA A 26 -1.34 10.11 6.51
CA ALA A 26 0.09 10.17 6.79
C ALA A 26 0.42 11.14 7.94
N ARG A 27 -0.18 12.33 7.95
CA ARG A 27 0.01 13.31 9.03
C ARG A 27 -0.51 12.81 10.38
N GLN A 28 -1.67 12.16 10.41
CA GLN A 28 -2.21 11.57 11.64
C GLN A 28 -1.24 10.51 12.21
N LEU A 29 -0.75 9.62 11.35
CA LEU A 29 0.23 8.60 11.71
C LEU A 29 1.56 9.21 12.17
N GLU A 30 2.11 10.15 11.43
CA GLU A 30 3.37 10.80 11.77
C GLU A 30 3.31 11.47 13.13
N SER A 31 2.22 12.24 13.40
CA SER A 31 2.00 12.89 14.69
C SER A 31 1.88 11.88 15.83
N ALA A 32 1.14 10.79 15.64
CA ALA A 32 0.97 9.77 16.68
C ALA A 32 2.25 8.99 16.95
N LEU A 33 3.00 8.61 15.90
CA LEU A 33 4.30 7.94 16.03
C LEU A 33 5.29 8.83 16.77
N GLN A 34 5.36 10.11 16.41
CA GLN A 34 6.23 11.08 17.07
C GLN A 34 5.85 11.27 18.56
N ALA A 35 4.56 11.39 18.87
CA ALA A 35 4.07 11.50 20.26
C ALA A 35 4.41 10.25 21.10
N ALA A 36 4.44 9.08 20.47
CA ALA A 36 4.82 7.82 21.12
C ALA A 36 6.34 7.59 21.16
N GLY A 37 7.17 8.53 20.69
CA GLY A 37 8.63 8.41 20.65
C GLY A 37 9.14 7.41 19.59
N ILE A 38 8.31 7.04 18.63
CA ILE A 38 8.66 6.11 17.54
C ILE A 38 9.28 6.89 16.38
N ARG A 39 10.50 6.53 16.00
CA ARG A 39 11.16 7.12 14.83
C ARG A 39 10.76 6.39 13.56
N ALA A 40 10.13 7.12 12.65
CA ALA A 40 9.69 6.59 11.36
C ALA A 40 9.74 7.67 10.26
N ILE A 41 9.83 7.23 9.01
CA ILE A 41 9.56 8.06 7.84
C ILE A 41 8.16 7.69 7.37
N VAL A 42 7.27 8.68 7.30
CA VAL A 42 5.90 8.47 6.80
C VAL A 42 5.74 9.19 5.48
N THR A 43 5.33 8.45 4.46
CA THR A 43 5.07 9.00 3.12
C THR A 43 3.71 8.56 2.61
N SER A 44 3.11 9.33 1.70
CA SER A 44 1.85 8.96 1.07
C SER A 44 1.87 9.25 -0.42
N ARG A 45 1.10 8.45 -1.18
CA ARG A 45 0.91 8.66 -2.61
C ARG A 45 -0.43 8.10 -3.08
N ALA A 46 -1.05 8.78 -4.05
CA ALA A 46 -2.05 8.14 -4.89
C ALA A 46 -1.35 7.25 -5.93
N LYS A 47 -2.02 6.19 -6.37
CA LYS A 47 -1.44 5.27 -7.35
C LYS A 47 -1.36 5.93 -8.73
N ALA A 48 -0.21 5.86 -9.39
CA ALA A 48 -0.05 6.40 -10.74
C ALA A 48 -1.04 5.73 -11.72
N PRO A 49 -1.79 6.49 -12.55
CA PRO A 49 -2.85 5.95 -13.41
C PRO A 49 -2.38 4.84 -14.37
N GLY A 50 -1.16 4.95 -14.91
CA GLY A 50 -0.58 3.92 -15.77
C GLY A 50 -0.32 2.60 -15.03
N ARG A 51 0.26 2.67 -13.82
CA ARG A 51 0.47 1.49 -12.96
C ARG A 51 -0.85 0.89 -12.48
N LEU A 52 -1.87 1.73 -12.24
CA LEU A 52 -3.21 1.29 -11.88
C LEU A 52 -3.83 0.50 -13.03
N LYS A 53 -3.77 1.04 -14.25
CA LYS A 53 -4.29 0.36 -15.45
C LYS A 53 -3.66 -1.02 -15.65
N SER A 54 -2.33 -1.11 -15.59
CA SER A 54 -1.60 -2.38 -15.69
C SER A 54 -2.05 -3.38 -14.62
N LYS A 55 -2.19 -2.94 -13.36
CA LYS A 55 -2.65 -3.79 -12.26
C LYS A 55 -4.07 -4.32 -12.49
N VAL A 56 -5.00 -3.45 -12.91
CA VAL A 56 -6.39 -3.84 -13.19
C VAL A 56 -6.47 -4.84 -14.34
N LEU A 57 -5.71 -4.63 -15.41
CA LEU A 57 -5.64 -5.56 -16.56
C LEU A 57 -5.13 -6.94 -16.13
N ILE A 58 -4.01 -7.00 -15.40
CA ILE A 58 -3.44 -8.25 -14.89
C ILE A 58 -4.43 -8.98 -13.96
N ARG A 59 -5.09 -8.25 -13.06
CA ARG A 59 -6.09 -8.87 -12.20
C ARG A 59 -7.30 -9.38 -12.97
N ASN A 60 -7.81 -8.58 -13.91
CA ASN A 60 -8.93 -8.97 -14.74
C ASN A 60 -8.64 -10.24 -15.56
N SER A 61 -7.42 -10.38 -16.10
CA SER A 61 -7.02 -11.57 -16.86
C SER A 61 -6.88 -12.84 -16.01
N ARG A 62 -6.63 -12.69 -14.70
CA ARG A 62 -6.51 -13.83 -13.76
C ARG A 62 -7.83 -14.25 -13.13
N ARG A 63 -8.90 -13.50 -13.36
CA ARG A 63 -10.23 -13.82 -12.84
C ARG A 63 -10.90 -14.87 -13.73
N SER A 64 -11.62 -15.81 -13.14
CA SER A 64 -12.48 -16.75 -13.86
C SER A 64 -13.63 -16.04 -14.58
N VAL A 65 -14.11 -14.92 -14.01
CA VAL A 65 -15.12 -14.04 -14.60
C VAL A 65 -14.56 -12.61 -14.60
N PRO A 66 -14.42 -11.97 -15.77
CA PRO A 66 -13.98 -10.58 -15.88
C PRO A 66 -14.86 -9.60 -15.08
N TYR A 67 -14.33 -8.42 -14.74
CA TYR A 67 -15.12 -7.38 -14.07
C TYR A 67 -16.36 -6.99 -14.89
N LYS A 68 -17.51 -6.98 -14.25
CA LYS A 68 -18.80 -6.63 -14.87
C LYS A 68 -19.10 -5.14 -14.75
N ASN A 69 -18.58 -4.48 -13.72
CA ASN A 69 -18.84 -3.08 -13.42
C ASN A 69 -17.67 -2.43 -12.64
N MET A 70 -17.70 -1.10 -12.57
CA MET A 70 -16.64 -0.34 -11.86
C MET A 70 -16.60 -0.62 -10.37
N ARG A 71 -17.72 -0.96 -9.75
CA ARG A 71 -17.78 -1.25 -8.32
C ARG A 71 -16.89 -2.45 -7.96
N GLU A 72 -16.97 -3.53 -8.77
CA GLU A 72 -16.10 -4.69 -8.58
C GLU A 72 -14.61 -4.34 -8.67
N ILE A 73 -14.24 -3.42 -9.57
CA ILE A 73 -12.83 -2.94 -9.66
C ILE A 73 -12.46 -2.16 -8.39
N TYR A 74 -13.32 -1.26 -7.91
CA TYR A 74 -13.05 -0.52 -6.67
C TYR A 74 -12.96 -1.44 -5.43
N GLU A 75 -13.77 -2.50 -5.38
CA GLU A 75 -13.73 -3.48 -4.28
C GLU A 75 -12.45 -4.31 -4.30
N ASP A 76 -11.96 -4.69 -5.47
CA ASP A 76 -10.76 -5.51 -5.63
C ASP A 76 -9.45 -4.68 -5.47
N ILE A 77 -9.42 -3.46 -6.00
CA ILE A 77 -8.24 -2.59 -5.94
C ILE A 77 -8.24 -1.78 -4.65
N ALA A 78 -7.49 -2.22 -3.66
CA ALA A 78 -7.45 -1.57 -2.34
C ALA A 78 -6.45 -0.40 -2.23
N ASP A 79 -5.44 -0.33 -3.12
CA ASP A 79 -4.30 0.56 -3.03
C ASP A 79 -4.39 1.78 -3.95
N LEU A 80 -5.57 2.38 -4.05
CA LEU A 80 -5.76 3.66 -4.77
C LEU A 80 -5.05 4.82 -4.05
N CYS A 81 -4.97 4.72 -2.73
CA CYS A 81 -4.27 5.62 -1.84
C CYS A 81 -3.37 4.78 -0.92
N GLY A 82 -2.07 5.05 -0.90
CA GLY A 82 -1.10 4.35 -0.09
C GLY A 82 -0.39 5.28 0.90
N VAL A 83 -0.20 4.78 2.12
CA VAL A 83 0.67 5.37 3.15
C VAL A 83 1.75 4.35 3.49
N ARG A 84 3.00 4.77 3.47
CA ARG A 84 4.15 3.95 3.85
C ARG A 84 4.72 4.46 5.16
N VAL A 85 4.87 3.58 6.14
CA VAL A 85 5.54 3.83 7.42
C VAL A 85 6.83 3.02 7.44
N SER A 86 7.95 3.70 7.40
CA SER A 86 9.29 3.10 7.42
C SER A 86 9.88 3.29 8.81
N LEU A 87 9.84 2.26 9.65
CA LEU A 87 10.35 2.29 11.01
C LEU A 87 11.89 2.24 11.01
N TYR A 88 12.54 3.08 11.82
CA TYR A 88 13.99 2.99 12.04
C TYR A 88 14.34 1.72 12.82
N PHE A 89 13.55 1.37 13.82
CA PHE A 89 13.77 0.20 14.65
C PHE A 89 12.68 -0.85 14.45
N PRO A 90 13.02 -2.08 14.02
CA PRO A 90 12.04 -3.16 13.85
C PRO A 90 11.26 -3.50 15.14
N GLY A 91 11.85 -3.26 16.32
CA GLY A 91 11.21 -3.49 17.62
C GLY A 91 10.04 -2.58 17.94
N ASP A 92 9.88 -1.46 17.20
CA ASP A 92 8.73 -0.56 17.37
C ASP A 92 7.47 -1.00 16.63
N ARG A 93 7.53 -2.16 15.91
CA ARG A 93 6.42 -2.66 15.10
C ARG A 93 5.11 -2.77 15.89
N ASP A 94 5.14 -3.46 17.02
CA ASP A 94 3.92 -3.77 17.78
C ASP A 94 3.26 -2.49 18.34
N LYS A 95 4.08 -1.49 18.69
CA LYS A 95 3.59 -0.16 19.10
C LYS A 95 2.95 0.59 17.91
N ALA A 96 3.59 0.54 16.74
CA ALA A 96 3.06 1.15 15.52
C ALA A 96 1.74 0.49 15.09
N ASP A 97 1.66 -0.84 15.21
CA ASP A 97 0.45 -1.62 14.93
C ASP A 97 -0.71 -1.20 15.88
N SER A 98 -0.43 -1.02 17.17
CA SER A 98 -1.43 -0.54 18.14
C SER A 98 -1.94 0.85 17.77
N LEU A 99 -1.04 1.79 17.44
CA LEU A 99 -1.44 3.14 17.04
C LEU A 99 -2.29 3.15 15.76
N ILE A 100 -1.98 2.28 14.79
CA ILE A 100 -2.78 2.16 13.57
C ILE A 100 -4.19 1.65 13.89
N ASN A 101 -4.32 0.66 14.77
CA ASN A 101 -5.61 0.16 15.22
C ASN A 101 -6.46 1.24 15.93
N ASP A 102 -5.82 2.10 16.71
CA ASP A 102 -6.50 3.17 17.44
C ASP A 102 -6.96 4.30 16.51
N LEU A 103 -6.12 4.67 15.53
CA LEU A 103 -6.36 5.81 14.64
C LEU A 103 -7.31 5.52 13.48
N PHE A 104 -7.37 4.27 13.02
CA PHE A 104 -8.09 3.92 11.79
C PHE A 104 -9.15 2.85 12.03
N LEU A 105 -10.15 2.85 11.16
CA LEU A 105 -11.12 1.76 11.05
C LEU A 105 -10.53 0.70 10.11
N LEU A 106 -10.01 -0.38 10.68
CA LEU A 106 -9.39 -1.46 9.89
C LEU A 106 -10.44 -2.33 9.20
N LEU A 107 -10.20 -2.64 7.93
CA LEU A 107 -11.00 -3.56 7.11
C LEU A 107 -10.31 -4.92 6.97
N GLU A 108 -8.98 -4.91 6.81
CA GLU A 108 -8.18 -6.10 6.58
C GLU A 108 -6.74 -5.82 7.01
N THR A 109 -6.10 -6.83 7.58
CA THR A 109 -4.64 -6.81 7.88
C THR A 109 -3.99 -8.01 7.22
N LYS A 110 -2.85 -7.79 6.56
CA LYS A 110 -2.00 -8.83 5.96
C LYS A 110 -0.59 -8.69 6.48
N GLN A 111 0.02 -9.81 6.83
CA GLN A 111 1.43 -9.87 7.22
C GLN A 111 2.24 -10.55 6.12
N PHE A 112 3.43 -10.04 5.85
CA PHE A 112 4.35 -10.62 4.89
C PHE A 112 5.67 -10.99 5.59
N PRO A 113 6.30 -12.16 5.25
CA PRO A 113 5.76 -13.18 4.34
C PRO A 113 4.48 -13.83 4.89
N GLU A 114 3.58 -14.21 3.98
CA GLU A 114 2.41 -15.01 4.36
C GLU A 114 2.91 -16.35 4.91
N GLN A 115 2.49 -16.73 6.12
CA GLN A 115 2.94 -17.96 6.80
C GLN A 115 2.66 -19.26 6.01
N SER A 116 1.74 -19.20 5.05
CA SER A 116 1.30 -20.35 4.25
C SER A 116 2.09 -20.59 2.96
N LYS A 117 2.99 -19.68 2.57
CA LYS A 117 3.78 -19.81 1.33
C LYS A 117 5.25 -19.86 1.68
N ALA A 118 5.78 -21.08 1.83
CA ALA A 118 7.22 -21.26 1.78
C ALA A 118 7.74 -20.72 0.42
N PRO A 119 8.76 -19.85 0.41
CA PRO A 119 9.33 -19.35 -0.85
C PRO A 119 9.88 -20.51 -1.65
N SER A 120 9.61 -20.54 -2.95
CA SER A 120 10.07 -21.56 -3.89
C SER A 120 11.59 -21.51 -4.17
N TYR A 121 12.30 -20.57 -3.56
CA TYR A 121 13.76 -20.40 -3.65
C TYR A 121 14.33 -20.03 -2.28
N ASN A 122 15.59 -20.36 -2.03
CA ASN A 122 16.30 -19.98 -0.81
C ASN A 122 16.43 -18.47 -0.71
N LYS A 123 15.56 -17.83 0.07
CA LYS A 123 15.73 -16.41 0.41
C LYS A 123 16.99 -16.26 1.25
N ARG A 124 18.00 -15.60 0.73
CA ARG A 124 19.23 -15.26 1.47
C ARG A 124 18.96 -14.33 2.66
N PHE A 125 17.84 -13.62 2.66
CA PHE A 125 17.42 -12.75 3.74
C PHE A 125 16.13 -13.26 4.40
N SER A 126 16.27 -13.92 5.55
CA SER A 126 15.17 -14.53 6.31
C SER A 126 14.41 -13.54 7.20
N GLY A 127 14.82 -12.29 7.26
CA GLY A 127 14.27 -11.28 8.19
C GLY A 127 13.25 -10.31 7.60
N TYR A 128 12.79 -10.51 6.33
CA TYR A 128 11.79 -9.62 5.73
C TYR A 128 10.45 -9.77 6.43
N TRP A 129 9.89 -8.65 6.86
CA TRP A 129 8.51 -8.55 7.31
C TRP A 129 7.90 -7.24 6.85
N ALA A 130 6.61 -7.23 6.59
CA ALA A 130 5.81 -6.04 6.36
C ALA A 130 4.38 -6.32 6.79
N ASN A 131 3.73 -5.32 7.41
CA ASN A 131 2.31 -5.37 7.71
C ASN A 131 1.59 -4.40 6.78
N HIS A 132 0.53 -4.89 6.14
CA HIS A 132 -0.34 -4.09 5.27
C HIS A 132 -1.72 -4.01 5.89
N TYR A 133 -2.21 -2.80 6.09
CA TYR A 133 -3.55 -2.52 6.62
C TYR A 133 -4.38 -1.87 5.53
N ARG A 134 -5.60 -2.37 5.34
CA ARG A 134 -6.62 -1.67 4.58
C ARG A 134 -7.54 -1.00 5.57
N ALA A 135 -7.70 0.31 5.46
CA ALA A 135 -8.35 1.10 6.47
C ALA A 135 -9.12 2.28 5.90
N HIS A 136 -10.02 2.82 6.71
CA HIS A 136 -10.61 4.15 6.56
C HIS A 136 -10.17 5.05 7.70
N MET A 137 -10.09 6.35 7.46
CA MET A 137 -9.98 7.33 8.55
C MET A 137 -11.27 7.33 9.38
N ARG A 138 -11.15 7.46 10.69
CA ARG A 138 -12.30 7.60 11.60
C ARG A 138 -12.91 8.98 11.42
N GLU A 139 -14.24 9.05 11.39
CA GLU A 139 -14.97 10.31 11.19
C GLU A 139 -14.72 11.32 12.33
N GLU A 140 -14.57 10.82 13.55
CA GLU A 140 -14.32 11.60 14.75
C GLU A 140 -12.98 12.35 14.72
N SER A 141 -12.03 11.86 13.94
CA SER A 141 -10.71 12.46 13.79
C SER A 141 -10.64 13.56 12.72
N LEU A 142 -11.77 13.87 12.08
CA LEU A 142 -11.83 14.76 10.92
C LEU A 142 -12.76 15.94 11.15
N ASP A 143 -12.33 17.12 10.66
CA ASP A 143 -13.18 18.30 10.60
C ASP A 143 -14.36 18.08 9.63
N ARG A 144 -15.44 18.86 9.82
CA ARG A 144 -16.65 18.76 8.98
C ARG A 144 -16.37 18.81 7.47
N SER A 145 -15.44 19.66 7.04
CA SER A 145 -15.03 19.77 5.63
C SER A 145 -14.24 18.58 5.10
N GLN A 146 -13.66 17.79 6.00
CA GLN A 146 -12.79 16.65 5.71
C GLN A 146 -13.54 15.31 5.74
N LYS A 147 -14.76 15.27 6.28
CA LYS A 147 -15.55 14.02 6.42
C LYS A 147 -15.73 13.24 5.10
N LYS A 148 -15.73 13.93 3.95
CA LYS A 148 -15.77 13.27 2.62
C LYS A 148 -14.62 12.28 2.40
N TYR A 149 -13.47 12.45 3.08
CA TYR A 149 -12.30 11.58 2.94
C TYR A 149 -12.40 10.28 3.72
N THR A 150 -13.40 10.12 4.62
CA THR A 150 -13.67 8.84 5.30
C THR A 150 -14.00 7.72 4.32
N THR A 151 -14.52 8.06 3.13
CA THR A 151 -14.84 7.07 2.08
C THR A 151 -13.60 6.57 1.33
N ALA A 152 -12.44 7.23 1.50
CA ALA A 152 -11.20 6.78 0.87
C ALA A 152 -10.69 5.52 1.57
N ARG A 153 -10.52 4.45 0.81
CA ARG A 153 -9.79 3.26 1.28
C ARG A 153 -8.30 3.52 1.17
N ILE A 154 -7.60 3.37 2.27
CA ILE A 154 -6.17 3.62 2.40
C ILE A 154 -5.46 2.29 2.65
N GLU A 155 -4.38 2.02 1.93
CA GLU A 155 -3.47 0.93 2.24
C GLU A 155 -2.28 1.49 3.02
N ILE A 156 -2.13 1.11 4.30
CA ILE A 156 -1.01 1.49 5.15
C ILE A 156 -0.01 0.33 5.14
N GLN A 157 1.22 0.60 4.75
CA GLN A 157 2.30 -0.39 4.67
C GLN A 157 3.35 -0.06 5.73
N VAL A 158 3.56 -0.96 6.68
CA VAL A 158 4.54 -0.82 7.76
C VAL A 158 5.65 -1.83 7.57
N ALA A 159 6.88 -1.35 7.49
CA ALA A 159 8.09 -2.16 7.48
C ALA A 159 9.26 -1.33 8.04
N SER A 160 10.44 -1.93 8.23
CA SER A 160 11.62 -1.13 8.53
C SER A 160 12.13 -0.37 7.29
N VAL A 161 12.94 0.68 7.51
CA VAL A 161 13.59 1.44 6.42
C VAL A 161 14.34 0.50 5.49
N LEU A 162 15.12 -0.44 6.04
CA LEU A 162 15.89 -1.41 5.25
C LEU A 162 14.99 -2.35 4.44
N MET A 163 13.88 -2.79 5.01
CA MET A 163 12.94 -3.67 4.31
C MET A 163 12.20 -2.98 3.18
N HIS A 164 11.83 -1.71 3.36
CA HIS A 164 11.26 -0.94 2.26
C HIS A 164 12.28 -0.72 1.15
N ALA A 165 13.54 -0.38 1.49
CA ALA A 165 14.60 -0.24 0.50
C ALA A 165 14.85 -1.54 -0.25
N TRP A 166 14.95 -2.67 0.45
CA TRP A 166 15.10 -3.99 -0.15
C TRP A 166 13.93 -4.35 -1.08
N SER A 167 12.71 -4.12 -0.65
CA SER A 167 11.51 -4.38 -1.47
C SER A 167 11.46 -3.56 -2.75
N GLU A 168 11.94 -2.31 -2.74
CA GLU A 168 12.04 -1.49 -3.97
C GLU A 168 13.11 -2.06 -4.91
N VAL A 169 14.28 -2.43 -4.37
CA VAL A 169 15.36 -3.04 -5.17
C VAL A 169 14.92 -4.37 -5.76
N GLU A 170 14.36 -5.28 -4.96
CA GLU A 170 13.84 -6.57 -5.42
C GLU A 170 12.76 -6.39 -6.49
N HIS A 171 11.84 -5.44 -6.29
CA HIS A 171 10.79 -5.16 -7.25
C HIS A 171 11.32 -4.63 -8.58
N ASP A 172 12.30 -3.73 -8.55
CA ASP A 172 12.82 -3.11 -9.76
C ASP A 172 13.81 -4.05 -10.51
N LEU A 173 14.59 -4.85 -9.79
CA LEU A 173 15.52 -5.80 -10.40
C LEU A 173 14.82 -7.07 -10.89
N ILE A 174 13.95 -7.69 -10.08
CA ILE A 174 13.38 -9.01 -10.39
C ILE A 174 12.10 -8.90 -11.22
N TYR A 175 11.21 -7.94 -10.91
CA TYR A 175 9.90 -7.83 -11.58
C TYR A 175 9.87 -6.88 -12.78
N LYS A 176 10.87 -5.98 -12.91
CA LYS A 176 10.96 -4.99 -13.99
C LYS A 176 12.41 -4.74 -14.39
N PRO A 177 13.14 -5.75 -14.87
CA PRO A 177 14.47 -5.50 -15.38
C PRO A 177 14.39 -4.46 -16.51
N LEU A 178 15.18 -3.39 -16.39
CA LEU A 178 15.18 -2.30 -17.37
C LEU A 178 15.74 -2.76 -18.72
N GLN A 179 16.64 -3.76 -18.74
CA GLN A 179 17.19 -4.38 -19.94
C GLN A 179 17.74 -5.78 -19.61
N GLY A 180 17.27 -6.81 -20.34
CA GLY A 180 17.87 -8.14 -20.33
C GLY A 180 17.59 -9.01 -19.10
N ALA A 181 18.22 -10.18 -19.06
CA ALA A 181 18.24 -11.05 -17.89
C ALA A 181 19.29 -10.55 -16.89
N LEU A 182 19.00 -10.68 -15.60
CA LEU A 182 19.96 -10.36 -14.54
C LEU A 182 21.19 -11.26 -14.64
N SER A 183 22.37 -10.69 -14.42
CA SER A 183 23.62 -11.45 -14.31
C SER A 183 23.66 -12.24 -12.99
N ASP A 184 24.50 -13.27 -12.93
CA ASP A 184 24.69 -14.07 -11.71
C ASP A 184 25.19 -13.23 -10.52
N GLU A 185 25.90 -12.13 -10.81
CA GLU A 185 26.36 -11.16 -9.80
C GLU A 185 25.22 -10.31 -9.24
N GLU A 186 24.21 -9.94 -10.06
CA GLU A 186 23.01 -9.20 -9.62
C GLU A 186 22.03 -10.10 -8.87
N LEU A 187 22.14 -11.42 -9.04
CA LEU A 187 21.36 -12.43 -8.31
C LEU A 187 22.06 -12.89 -7.02
N SER A 188 23.33 -12.58 -6.81
CA SER A 188 24.13 -12.98 -5.66
C SER A 188 24.07 -11.96 -4.53
#